data_d25cfddaa22a62e61bc81b6edf4d8851
#
_entry.id   d25cfddaa22a62e61bc81b6edf4d8851
#
_cell.length_a   1.000
_cell.length_b   1.000
_cell.length_c   1.000
_cell.angle_alpha   90.00
_cell.angle_beta   90.00
_cell.angle_gamma   90.00
#
_symmetry.space_group_name_H-M   'P 1'
#
loop_
_entity.id
_entity.type
_entity.pdbx_description
1 polymer ?
#
loop_
_entity_poly.entity_id
_entity_poly.type
_entity_poly.pdbx_seq_one_letter_code
_entity_poly.pdbx_strand_id
1 'polypeptide(L)'
;MLTNALIVNGLVLIAVLEADLGSARKVSRFRLLRPLLLAASIVPLFLEAVATHGTGLALEIGGGVAGVLLGLAVVSLMSIRREPATGRVVTRTGAAYAAVWIAVIAARSCFSIGAVHWFNHPLAAWMASHQVTGAAITDTLIIMAVAMTLTRTLGIAVRSSQIRRHVPIAAIAA
;
A
#
# COMPACT_ATOMS: atom_id res chain seq x y z
N MET A 1 -17.85 12.44 8.63
CA MET A 1 -16.90 12.00 7.59
C MET A 1 -15.49 11.76 8.13
N LEU A 2 -14.84 12.71 8.86
CA LEU A 2 -13.50 12.53 9.44
C LEU A 2 -13.38 11.28 10.32
N THR A 3 -14.33 11.05 11.23
CA THR A 3 -14.35 9.89 12.12
C THR A 3 -14.32 8.57 11.34
N ASN A 4 -15.12 8.46 10.28
CA ASN A 4 -15.14 7.26 9.43
C ASN A 4 -13.81 7.04 8.72
N ALA A 5 -13.16 8.11 8.22
CA ALA A 5 -11.85 8.02 7.60
C ALA A 5 -10.77 7.53 8.59
N LEU A 6 -10.80 8.01 9.84
CA LEU A 6 -9.86 7.58 10.89
C LEU A 6 -10.10 6.13 11.31
N ILE A 7 -11.36 5.71 11.43
CA ILE A 7 -11.71 4.32 11.73
C ILE A 7 -11.22 3.40 10.61
N VAL A 8 -11.48 3.75 9.36
CA VAL A 8 -11.03 2.97 8.20
C VAL A 8 -9.50 2.87 8.17
N ASN A 9 -8.78 3.98 8.39
CA ASN A 9 -7.32 3.99 8.45
C ASN A 9 -6.80 3.07 9.57
N GLY A 10 -7.41 3.12 10.76
CA GLY A 10 -7.07 2.26 11.89
C GLY A 10 -7.32 0.77 11.59
N LEU A 11 -8.47 0.45 11.01
CA LEU A 11 -8.82 -0.92 10.62
C LEU A 11 -7.86 -1.47 9.55
N VAL A 12 -7.51 -0.65 8.55
CA VAL A 12 -6.53 -1.02 7.52
C VAL A 12 -5.16 -1.29 8.15
N LEU A 13 -4.72 -0.43 9.09
CA LEU A 13 -3.45 -0.63 9.79
C LEU A 13 -3.44 -1.96 10.55
N ILE A 14 -4.45 -2.21 11.36
CA ILE A 14 -4.59 -3.45 12.13
C ILE A 14 -4.59 -4.65 11.18
N ALA A 15 -5.42 -4.63 10.14
CA ALA A 15 -5.53 -5.72 9.18
C ALA A 15 -4.20 -6.02 8.46
N VAL A 16 -3.42 -4.98 8.09
CA VAL A 16 -2.12 -5.15 7.46
C VAL A 16 -1.09 -5.69 8.45
N LEU A 17 -1.05 -5.15 9.67
CA LEU A 17 -0.11 -5.62 10.69
C LEU A 17 -0.41 -7.06 11.12
N GLU A 18 -1.66 -7.40 11.36
CA GLU A 18 -2.06 -8.79 11.68
C GLU A 18 -1.77 -9.76 10.52
N ALA A 19 -2.01 -9.33 9.28
CA ALA A 19 -1.75 -10.18 8.12
C ALA A 19 -0.26 -10.47 7.91
N ASP A 20 0.62 -9.54 8.28
CA ASP A 20 2.02 -9.56 7.89
C ASP A 20 3.01 -9.68 9.05
N LEU A 21 2.69 -9.18 10.24
CA LEU A 21 3.53 -9.31 11.43
C LEU A 21 3.40 -10.72 12.04
N GLY A 22 4.52 -11.25 12.47
CA GLY A 22 4.60 -12.51 13.21
C GLY A 22 5.37 -13.60 12.49
N SER A 23 5.11 -14.86 12.88
CA SER A 23 5.81 -16.04 12.39
C SER A 23 5.74 -16.20 10.87
N ALA A 24 6.74 -16.81 10.28
CA ALA A 24 6.88 -17.09 8.85
C ALA A 24 5.56 -17.46 8.17
N ARG A 25 5.07 -16.57 7.30
CA ARG A 25 3.78 -16.75 6.60
C ARG A 25 3.99 -17.30 5.20
N LYS A 26 3.25 -18.35 4.86
CA LYS A 26 3.28 -18.99 3.53
C LYS A 26 2.81 -18.04 2.45
N VAL A 27 3.55 -17.96 1.34
CA VAL A 27 3.13 -17.23 0.14
C VAL A 27 2.18 -18.11 -0.66
N SER A 28 0.86 -17.91 -0.49
CA SER A 28 -0.17 -18.61 -1.28
C SER A 28 -0.69 -17.71 -2.40
N ARG A 29 -1.21 -18.29 -3.49
CA ARG A 29 -1.84 -17.54 -4.60
C ARG A 29 -3.03 -16.72 -4.12
N PHE A 30 -3.82 -17.25 -3.22
CA PHE A 30 -4.98 -16.56 -2.65
C PHE A 30 -4.58 -15.31 -1.85
N ARG A 31 -3.48 -15.38 -1.10
CA ARG A 31 -2.95 -14.23 -0.34
C ARG A 31 -2.44 -13.11 -1.24
N LEU A 32 -1.95 -13.44 -2.45
CA LEU A 32 -1.55 -12.45 -3.45
C LEU A 32 -2.76 -11.87 -4.20
N LEU A 33 -3.79 -12.69 -4.45
CA LEU A 33 -4.98 -12.27 -5.20
C LEU A 33 -5.91 -11.38 -4.38
N ARG A 34 -6.04 -11.63 -3.08
CA ARG A 34 -6.94 -10.88 -2.18
C ARG A 34 -6.72 -9.36 -2.19
N PRO A 35 -5.49 -8.82 -2.03
CA PRO A 35 -5.27 -7.38 -2.11
C PRO A 35 -5.50 -6.81 -3.52
N LEU A 36 -5.27 -7.60 -4.57
CA LEU A 36 -5.56 -7.20 -5.95
C LEU A 36 -7.07 -7.05 -6.18
N LEU A 37 -7.87 -8.01 -5.70
CA LEU A 37 -9.32 -7.96 -5.78
C LEU A 37 -9.89 -6.79 -4.96
N LEU A 38 -9.36 -6.56 -3.76
CA LEU A 38 -9.76 -5.41 -2.95
C LEU A 38 -9.43 -4.09 -3.64
N ALA A 39 -8.23 -3.94 -4.21
CA ALA A 39 -7.85 -2.76 -4.97
C ALA A 39 -8.75 -2.56 -6.20
N ALA A 40 -9.04 -3.64 -6.96
CA ALA A 40 -9.93 -3.60 -8.11
C ALA A 40 -11.37 -3.23 -7.74
N SER A 41 -11.83 -3.56 -6.53
CA SER A 41 -13.15 -3.18 -6.04
C SER A 41 -13.19 -1.74 -5.52
N ILE A 42 -12.12 -1.29 -4.85
CA ILE A 42 -12.05 0.05 -4.24
C ILE A 42 -11.91 1.13 -5.32
N VAL A 43 -11.07 0.90 -6.33
CA VAL A 43 -10.81 1.88 -7.39
C VAL A 43 -12.10 2.41 -8.04
N PRO A 44 -12.99 1.56 -8.62
CA PRO A 44 -14.21 2.07 -9.27
C PRO A 44 -15.26 2.61 -8.29
N LEU A 45 -15.18 2.26 -7.01
CA LEU A 45 -16.17 2.67 -6.01
C LEU A 45 -15.85 4.03 -5.38
N PHE A 46 -14.58 4.41 -5.33
CA PHE A 46 -14.10 5.57 -4.59
C PHE A 46 -13.37 6.62 -5.44
N LEU A 47 -12.99 6.29 -6.67
CA LEU A 47 -12.50 7.30 -7.63
C LEU A 47 -13.72 8.01 -8.24
N GLU A 48 -14.01 9.22 -7.73
CA GLU A 48 -15.16 10.00 -8.18
C GLU A 48 -14.91 10.69 -9.53
N ALA A 49 -13.71 11.21 -9.73
CA ALA A 49 -13.32 11.88 -10.99
C ALA A 49 -11.81 11.94 -11.13
N VAL A 50 -11.23 11.05 -11.93
CA VAL A 50 -9.81 11.13 -12.29
C VAL A 50 -9.56 12.46 -13.01
N ALA A 51 -8.64 13.26 -12.48
CA ALA A 51 -8.29 14.53 -13.09
C ALA A 51 -7.59 14.28 -14.44
N THR A 52 -8.16 14.81 -15.52
CA THR A 52 -7.63 14.61 -16.88
C THR A 52 -6.56 15.62 -17.27
N HIS A 53 -6.43 16.73 -16.51
CA HIS A 53 -5.48 17.82 -16.79
C HIS A 53 -5.23 18.68 -15.55
N GLY A 54 -4.21 19.53 -15.62
CA GLY A 54 -3.89 20.52 -14.59
C GLY A 54 -3.22 19.95 -13.35
N THR A 55 -3.28 20.72 -12.26
CA THR A 55 -2.62 20.40 -10.98
C THR A 55 -3.21 19.14 -10.33
N GLY A 56 -4.50 18.87 -10.54
CA GLY A 56 -5.15 17.65 -10.04
C GLY A 56 -4.49 16.37 -10.59
N LEU A 57 -4.28 16.30 -11.90
CA LEU A 57 -3.57 15.18 -12.54
C LEU A 57 -2.14 15.04 -12.02
N ALA A 58 -1.42 16.16 -11.84
CA ALA A 58 -0.07 16.12 -11.29
C ALA A 58 -0.02 15.54 -9.87
N LEU A 59 -1.02 15.86 -9.03
CA LEU A 59 -1.17 15.29 -7.69
C LEU A 59 -1.44 13.78 -7.74
N GLU A 60 -2.32 13.33 -8.61
CA GLU A 60 -2.64 11.90 -8.75
C GLU A 60 -1.43 11.09 -9.24
N ILE A 61 -0.70 11.60 -10.24
CA ILE A 61 0.56 10.98 -10.70
C ILE A 61 1.58 10.97 -9.58
N GLY A 62 1.75 12.10 -8.87
CA GLY A 62 2.66 12.21 -7.72
C GLY A 62 2.31 11.22 -6.61
N GLY A 63 1.02 11.08 -6.29
CA GLY A 63 0.50 10.09 -5.36
C GLY A 63 0.82 8.66 -5.81
N GLY A 64 0.60 8.35 -7.08
CA GLY A 64 0.93 7.05 -7.66
C GLY A 64 2.41 6.73 -7.56
N VAL A 65 3.28 7.66 -7.92
CA VAL A 65 4.75 7.52 -7.82
C VAL A 65 5.18 7.32 -6.36
N ALA A 66 4.66 8.14 -5.44
CA ALA A 66 4.94 8.00 -4.01
C ALA A 66 4.50 6.62 -3.49
N GLY A 67 3.32 6.14 -3.90
CA GLY A 67 2.83 4.82 -3.58
C GLY A 67 3.74 3.69 -4.07
N VAL A 68 4.23 3.79 -5.31
CA VAL A 68 5.20 2.82 -5.87
C VAL A 68 6.49 2.82 -5.04
N LEU A 69 7.06 3.99 -4.75
CA LEU A 69 8.30 4.11 -3.98
C LEU A 69 8.14 3.54 -2.56
N LEU A 70 7.04 3.87 -1.88
CA LEU A 70 6.71 3.29 -0.57
C LEU A 70 6.50 1.77 -0.64
N GLY A 71 5.85 1.27 -1.68
CA GLY A 71 5.68 -0.16 -1.91
C GLY A 71 7.00 -0.89 -2.11
N LEU A 72 7.93 -0.31 -2.88
CA LEU A 72 9.29 -0.84 -3.06
C LEU A 72 10.07 -0.83 -1.74
N ALA A 73 10.00 0.27 -0.97
CA ALA A 73 10.61 0.35 0.35
C ALA A 73 10.10 -0.75 1.28
N VAL A 74 8.78 -0.96 1.33
CA VAL A 74 8.15 -2.02 2.13
C VAL A 74 8.63 -3.40 1.71
N VAL A 75 8.70 -3.69 0.39
CA VAL A 75 9.19 -4.97 -0.13
C VAL A 75 10.67 -5.18 0.20
N SER A 76 11.50 -4.13 0.20
CA SER A 76 12.93 -4.23 0.54
C SER A 76 13.15 -4.64 1.99
N LEU A 77 12.24 -4.22 2.89
CA LEU A 77 12.29 -4.55 4.32
C LEU A 77 11.74 -5.96 4.64
N MET A 78 11.17 -6.66 3.64
CA MET A 78 10.67 -8.02 3.81
C MET A 78 11.76 -9.06 3.50
N SER A 79 11.97 -10.01 4.40
CA SER A 79 12.75 -11.21 4.14
C SER A 79 11.86 -12.29 3.52
N ILE A 80 12.18 -12.70 2.30
CA ILE A 80 11.50 -13.82 1.62
C ILE A 80 12.49 -14.96 1.54
N ARG A 81 12.21 -16.08 2.20
CA ARG A 81 13.10 -17.23 2.31
C ARG A 81 12.35 -18.53 2.09
N ARG A 82 13.10 -19.57 1.71
CA ARG A 82 12.60 -20.95 1.73
C ARG A 82 12.80 -21.52 3.13
N GLU A 83 11.76 -22.07 3.70
CA GLU A 83 11.81 -22.73 5.00
C GLU A 83 12.41 -24.12 4.83
N PRO A 84 13.53 -24.43 5.51
CA PRO A 84 14.22 -25.73 5.30
C PRO A 84 13.34 -26.94 5.64
N ALA A 85 12.54 -26.84 6.70
CA ALA A 85 11.71 -27.94 7.20
C ALA A 85 10.53 -28.29 6.26
N THR A 86 9.96 -27.31 5.54
CA THR A 86 8.75 -27.52 4.72
C THR A 86 8.98 -27.32 3.23
N GLY A 87 10.17 -26.82 2.84
CA GLY A 87 10.50 -26.46 1.46
C GLY A 87 9.65 -25.31 0.89
N ARG A 88 8.81 -24.65 1.70
CA ARG A 88 7.87 -23.62 1.27
C ARG A 88 8.49 -22.23 1.32
N VAL A 89 8.07 -21.37 0.38
CA VAL A 89 8.47 -19.96 0.41
C VAL A 89 7.63 -19.23 1.45
N VAL A 90 8.32 -18.58 2.40
CA VAL A 90 7.71 -17.83 3.50
C VAL A 90 8.21 -16.39 3.50
N THR A 91 7.36 -15.48 3.96
CA THR A 91 7.70 -14.08 4.19
C THR A 91 7.88 -13.84 5.69
N ARG A 92 8.93 -13.12 6.06
CA ARG A 92 9.13 -12.58 7.42
C ARG A 92 9.21 -11.07 7.34
N THR A 93 8.48 -10.40 8.21
CA THR A 93 8.47 -8.94 8.34
C THR A 93 8.92 -8.57 9.74
N GLY A 94 9.71 -7.52 9.84
CA GLY A 94 10.25 -7.01 11.09
C GLY A 94 9.62 -5.67 11.51
N ALA A 95 10.15 -5.08 12.59
CA ALA A 95 9.70 -3.81 13.13
C ALA A 95 9.82 -2.65 12.11
N ALA A 96 10.86 -2.65 11.28
CA ALA A 96 11.04 -1.62 10.23
C ALA A 96 9.89 -1.63 9.21
N TYR A 97 9.39 -2.80 8.83
CA TYR A 97 8.21 -2.93 7.98
C TYR A 97 6.96 -2.31 8.65
N ALA A 98 6.73 -2.66 9.92
CA ALA A 98 5.63 -2.10 10.69
C ALA A 98 5.74 -0.58 10.84
N ALA A 99 6.94 -0.07 11.08
CA ALA A 99 7.20 1.36 11.23
C ALA A 99 6.82 2.14 9.96
N VAL A 100 7.14 1.63 8.76
CA VAL A 100 6.74 2.29 7.50
C VAL A 100 5.22 2.35 7.38
N TRP A 101 4.49 1.26 7.67
CA TRP A 101 3.03 1.26 7.62
C TRP A 101 2.42 2.22 8.65
N ILE A 102 2.91 2.22 9.87
CA ILE A 102 2.46 3.14 10.92
C ILE A 102 2.72 4.58 10.49
N ALA A 103 3.92 4.89 9.97
CA ALA A 103 4.26 6.23 9.51
C ALA A 103 3.36 6.73 8.38
N VAL A 104 3.09 5.89 7.38
CA VAL A 104 2.21 6.25 6.25
C VAL A 104 0.77 6.51 6.72
N ILE A 105 0.24 5.64 7.58
CA ILE A 105 -1.14 5.79 8.07
C ILE A 105 -1.23 6.98 9.05
N ALA A 106 -0.23 7.18 9.90
CA ALA A 106 -0.15 8.34 10.78
C ALA A 106 -0.10 9.64 9.97
N ALA A 107 0.75 9.72 8.93
CA ALA A 107 0.84 10.89 8.06
C ALA A 107 -0.51 11.20 7.37
N ARG A 108 -1.20 10.18 6.84
CA ARG A 108 -2.55 10.34 6.27
C ARG A 108 -3.56 10.85 7.30
N SER A 109 -3.55 10.28 8.49
CA SER A 109 -4.47 10.68 9.56
C SER A 109 -4.18 12.09 10.04
N CYS A 110 -2.91 12.45 10.23
CA CYS A 110 -2.50 13.81 10.56
C CYS A 110 -2.91 14.82 9.47
N PHE A 111 -2.72 14.47 8.19
CA PHE A 111 -3.18 15.32 7.09
C PHE A 111 -4.71 15.49 7.13
N SER A 112 -5.47 14.42 7.30
CA SER A 112 -6.93 14.48 7.35
C SER A 112 -7.45 15.32 8.52
N ILE A 113 -6.83 15.20 9.71
CA ILE A 113 -7.16 16.02 10.88
C ILE A 113 -6.78 17.46 10.64
N GLY A 114 -5.56 17.70 10.14
CA GLY A 114 -5.03 19.04 9.87
C GLY A 114 -5.86 19.80 8.83
N ALA A 115 -6.31 19.10 7.78
CA ALA A 115 -7.16 19.68 6.73
C ALA A 115 -8.50 20.20 7.28
N VAL A 116 -9.00 19.61 8.36
CA VAL A 116 -10.26 20.04 8.98
C VAL A 116 -10.03 21.09 10.08
N HIS A 117 -8.97 20.94 10.88
CA HIS A 117 -8.82 21.72 12.13
C HIS A 117 -7.72 22.78 12.08
N TRP A 118 -6.62 22.55 11.37
CA TRP A 118 -5.42 23.40 11.49
C TRP A 118 -5.16 24.26 10.27
N PHE A 119 -5.33 23.72 9.07
CA PHE A 119 -5.01 24.42 7.83
C PHE A 119 -6.15 24.42 6.81
N ASN A 120 -7.41 24.39 7.28
CA ASN A 120 -8.60 24.42 6.42
C ASN A 120 -8.57 25.65 5.50
N HIS A 121 -8.39 26.87 6.06
CA HIS A 121 -8.38 28.11 5.27
C HIS A 121 -7.22 28.17 4.26
N PRO A 122 -5.96 27.93 4.66
CA PRO A 122 -4.84 27.89 3.70
C PRO A 122 -5.02 26.84 2.62
N LEU A 123 -5.51 25.65 2.99
CA LEU A 123 -5.78 24.57 2.03
C LEU A 123 -6.85 24.97 1.03
N ALA A 124 -7.97 25.54 1.49
CA ALA A 124 -9.05 25.99 0.63
C ALA A 124 -8.58 27.09 -0.33
N ALA A 125 -7.79 28.06 0.13
CA ALA A 125 -7.22 29.12 -0.71
C ALA A 125 -6.26 28.53 -1.75
N TRP A 126 -5.41 27.58 -1.37
CA TRP A 126 -4.50 26.89 -2.30
C TRP A 126 -5.27 26.08 -3.34
N MET A 127 -6.30 25.35 -2.92
CA MET A 127 -7.17 24.57 -3.83
C MET A 127 -7.85 25.47 -4.85
N ALA A 128 -8.38 26.62 -4.41
CA ALA A 128 -9.02 27.59 -5.29
C ALA A 128 -8.03 28.18 -6.31
N SER A 129 -6.83 28.57 -5.87
CA SER A 129 -5.80 29.14 -6.76
C SER A 129 -5.26 28.17 -7.79
N HIS A 130 -5.23 26.88 -7.50
CA HIS A 130 -4.71 25.82 -8.38
C HIS A 130 -5.82 25.00 -9.07
N GLN A 131 -7.09 25.40 -8.87
CA GLN A 131 -8.26 24.70 -9.42
C GLN A 131 -8.29 23.21 -9.07
N VAL A 132 -7.87 22.87 -7.83
CA VAL A 132 -7.86 21.51 -7.30
C VAL A 132 -9.12 21.28 -6.48
N THR A 133 -9.82 20.18 -6.72
CA THR A 133 -11.00 19.77 -5.95
C THR A 133 -10.62 18.95 -4.72
N GLY A 134 -11.49 18.93 -3.71
CA GLY A 134 -11.32 18.02 -2.57
C GLY A 134 -11.33 16.55 -2.98
N ALA A 135 -12.10 16.22 -4.03
CA ALA A 135 -12.11 14.88 -4.64
C ALA A 135 -10.71 14.50 -5.16
N ALA A 136 -10.04 15.39 -5.92
CA ALA A 136 -8.70 15.12 -6.45
C ALA A 136 -7.66 14.85 -5.34
N ILE A 137 -7.76 15.52 -4.19
CA ILE A 137 -6.88 15.21 -3.03
C ILE A 137 -7.19 13.84 -2.47
N THR A 138 -8.46 13.50 -2.33
CA THR A 138 -8.90 12.18 -1.84
C THR A 138 -8.46 11.07 -2.79
N ASP A 139 -8.66 11.26 -4.08
CA ASP A 139 -8.27 10.33 -5.14
C ASP A 139 -6.76 10.11 -5.16
N THR A 140 -5.96 11.18 -4.99
CA THR A 140 -4.49 11.09 -4.84
C THR A 140 -4.10 10.15 -3.69
N LEU A 141 -4.73 10.29 -2.53
CA LEU A 141 -4.45 9.44 -1.37
C LEU A 141 -4.88 7.98 -1.59
N ILE A 142 -5.96 7.76 -2.32
CA ILE A 142 -6.43 6.43 -2.70
C ILE A 142 -5.48 5.79 -3.70
N ILE A 143 -5.11 6.51 -4.76
CA ILE A 143 -4.15 6.06 -5.78
C ILE A 143 -2.81 5.69 -5.14
N MET A 144 -2.31 6.52 -4.22
CA MET A 144 -1.09 6.25 -3.46
C MET A 144 -1.18 4.92 -2.68
N ALA A 145 -2.29 4.70 -1.96
CA ALA A 145 -2.49 3.49 -1.16
C ALA A 145 -2.62 2.23 -2.03
N VAL A 146 -3.33 2.34 -3.14
CA VAL A 146 -3.49 1.27 -4.12
C VAL A 146 -2.15 0.93 -4.76
N ALA A 147 -1.41 1.93 -5.26
CA ALA A 147 -0.10 1.76 -5.87
C ALA A 147 0.90 1.10 -4.89
N MET A 148 0.94 1.55 -3.62
CA MET A 148 1.76 0.93 -2.58
C MET A 148 1.42 -0.55 -2.38
N THR A 149 0.14 -0.88 -2.29
CA THR A 149 -0.35 -2.26 -2.07
C THR A 149 -0.07 -3.16 -3.27
N LEU A 150 -0.29 -2.66 -4.49
CA LEU A 150 0.00 -3.38 -5.73
C LEU A 150 1.49 -3.64 -5.88
N THR A 151 2.33 -2.62 -5.70
CA THR A 151 3.80 -2.74 -5.79
C THR A 151 4.33 -3.74 -4.78
N ARG A 152 3.85 -3.69 -3.53
CA ARG A 152 4.17 -4.68 -2.50
C ARG A 152 3.78 -6.09 -2.95
N THR A 153 2.56 -6.28 -3.42
CA THR A 153 2.04 -7.59 -3.82
C THR A 153 2.82 -8.18 -5.00
N LEU A 154 3.08 -7.36 -6.02
CA LEU A 154 3.90 -7.73 -7.18
C LEU A 154 5.33 -8.05 -6.77
N GLY A 155 5.95 -7.25 -5.90
CA GLY A 155 7.30 -7.48 -5.40
C GLY A 155 7.42 -8.82 -4.66
N ILE A 156 6.45 -9.19 -3.83
CA ILE A 156 6.40 -10.51 -3.18
C ILE A 156 6.24 -11.62 -4.23
N ALA A 157 5.36 -11.44 -5.21
CA ALA A 157 5.13 -12.42 -6.27
C ALA A 157 6.39 -12.68 -7.08
N VAL A 158 7.09 -11.64 -7.53
CA VAL A 158 8.33 -11.73 -8.32
C VAL A 158 9.43 -12.40 -7.50
N ARG A 159 9.73 -11.93 -6.29
CA ARG A 159 10.78 -12.52 -5.44
C ARG A 159 10.48 -13.98 -5.09
N SER A 160 9.21 -14.30 -4.80
CA SER A 160 8.83 -15.68 -4.49
C SER A 160 8.96 -16.62 -5.70
N SER A 161 8.67 -16.14 -6.90
CA SER A 161 8.85 -16.91 -8.14
C SER A 161 10.33 -17.16 -8.45
N GLN A 162 11.19 -16.18 -8.23
CA GLN A 162 12.64 -16.33 -8.39
C GLN A 162 13.20 -17.42 -7.47
N ILE A 163 12.82 -17.41 -6.18
CA ILE A 163 13.24 -18.42 -5.21
C ILE A 163 12.75 -19.82 -5.61
N ARG A 164 11.58 -19.94 -6.23
CA ARG A 164 11.05 -21.24 -6.70
C ARG A 164 11.81 -21.78 -7.92
N ARG A 165 12.29 -20.91 -8.81
CA ARG A 165 13.01 -21.31 -10.03
C ARG A 165 14.44 -21.76 -9.78
N HIS A 166 15.09 -21.28 -8.71
CA HIS A 166 16.48 -21.62 -8.35
C HIS A 166 16.61 -22.92 -7.55
N VAL A 167 15.67 -23.86 -7.68
CA VAL A 167 15.83 -25.22 -7.11
C VAL A 167 16.53 -26.08 -8.14
N PRO A 168 17.77 -26.54 -7.87
CA PRO A 168 18.40 -27.55 -8.70
C PRO A 168 17.59 -28.85 -8.64
N ILE A 169 17.28 -29.42 -9.78
CA ILE A 169 16.56 -30.69 -9.94
C ILE A 169 17.27 -31.85 -9.20
N ALA A 170 18.55 -31.68 -8.89
CA ALA A 170 19.38 -32.65 -8.15
C ALA A 170 18.92 -32.97 -6.72
N ALA A 171 18.03 -32.18 -6.11
CA ALA A 171 17.55 -32.43 -4.74
C ALA A 171 16.27 -33.30 -4.68
N ILE A 172 15.74 -33.76 -5.82
CA ILE A 172 14.53 -34.60 -5.89
C ILE A 172 14.88 -36.08 -6.11
N ALA A 173 16.15 -36.38 -6.38
CA ALA A 173 16.64 -37.74 -6.73
C ALA A 173 17.50 -38.38 -5.63
N ALA A 174 17.51 -37.84 -4.43
CA ALA A 174 18.12 -38.41 -3.21
C ALA A 174 17.03 -38.58 -2.14
#